data_4b7040a1bccc91dc3b243c147e9b85c7
#
_entry.id   4b7040a1bccc91dc3b243c147e9b85c7
#
_cell.length_a   1.000
_cell.length_b   1.000
_cell.length_c   1.000
_cell.angle_alpha   90.00
_cell.angle_beta   90.00
_cell.angle_gamma   90.00
#
_symmetry.space_group_name_H-M   'P 1'
#
loop_
_entity.id
_entity.type
_entity.pdbx_description
1 polymer ?
#
loop_
_entity_poly.entity_id
_entity_poly.type
_entity_poly.pdbx_seq_one_letter_code
_entity_poly.pdbx_strand_id
1 'polypeptide(L)'
;MPRHHLSLNKGFAGFCLALLSLLLTQSVAHPALGWSPGIQAEGAWFYFREQMPISRDESLVEMIAVGDVMPGRGLADQPTLFQYVAPELQRADLVVGNLEGAMAPNNSTGDKPGFSLLIPPSAAVSLQQAGFDLLGLANNHTLDAGMEGLHLSQSTLLENGITPLLPAQPTYQKIKQITFAFIAWTEITPADRSELFNSITIASSQADQIILLLHWGTEYNRTPNLQQRDLAEELLQAGVDVILGCHPHVVQDIQLLPPLAHSAAPGESHLTTPLRLVAFSLGNFAFDQGWDDTGEGLALRLIFDSEGLYAAQALPLHTAPRPTWMAPDEAAGLLARILPVQRIGFCCSSATCQQVEVPQEREHSLFWSGAIDLTGDGNPEIIRREGEQIVIYQDGEVAWRSPPQWQVTDLALGDPNHDGRYEILTAFRQTTDPARNTSHPFVIGYRGGKYRVLWGGSPVEYPLLEVELADLDGDGTQELAVIETSPDEQQRYLSLWRWHGWGFSLVWRSLAGNYHDLVVLPAQENLLPRLSVSTQPYQYIK
;
A
#
# COMPACT_ATOMS: atom_id res chain seq x y z
N MET A 1 40.14 -16.54 -71.87
CA MET A 1 39.09 -15.56 -71.49
C MET A 1 38.89 -15.69 -70.00
N PRO A 2 39.18 -14.66 -69.24
CA PRO A 2 39.38 -14.80 -67.79
C PRO A 2 38.10 -14.63 -66.97
N ARG A 3 38.00 -15.40 -65.89
CA ARG A 3 37.01 -15.31 -64.85
C ARG A 3 37.45 -14.25 -63.83
N HIS A 4 36.61 -13.24 -63.57
CA HIS A 4 36.80 -12.30 -62.47
C HIS A 4 36.10 -12.84 -61.23
N HIS A 5 36.86 -13.10 -60.18
CA HIS A 5 36.40 -13.28 -58.79
C HIS A 5 36.17 -11.93 -58.16
N LEU A 6 34.96 -11.69 -57.66
CA LEU A 6 34.65 -10.59 -56.76
C LEU A 6 34.74 -11.11 -55.32
N SER A 7 35.67 -10.57 -54.57
CA SER A 7 35.83 -10.79 -53.14
C SER A 7 34.81 -9.93 -52.39
N LEU A 8 33.91 -10.53 -51.64
CA LEU A 8 33.04 -9.83 -50.70
C LEU A 8 33.80 -9.47 -49.42
N ASN A 9 33.76 -8.20 -49.10
CA ASN A 9 34.41 -7.56 -47.97
C ASN A 9 33.73 -7.97 -46.66
N LYS A 10 34.44 -8.67 -45.77
CA LYS A 10 34.01 -9.08 -44.42
C LYS A 10 34.26 -7.95 -43.40
N GLY A 11 33.75 -6.78 -43.67
CA GLY A 11 33.99 -5.62 -42.82
C GLY A 11 32.79 -4.96 -42.16
N PHE A 12 31.56 -5.41 -42.45
CA PHE A 12 30.35 -4.69 -41.99
C PHE A 12 29.51 -5.40 -40.94
N ALA A 13 29.81 -6.65 -40.59
CA ALA A 13 29.06 -7.41 -39.58
C ALA A 13 29.57 -7.24 -38.15
N GLY A 14 30.72 -6.61 -37.94
CA GLY A 14 31.33 -6.43 -36.61
C GLY A 14 30.90 -5.16 -35.89
N PHE A 15 30.32 -4.19 -36.58
CA PHE A 15 30.01 -2.88 -35.99
C PHE A 15 28.59 -2.77 -35.41
N CYS A 16 27.66 -3.60 -35.88
CA CYS A 16 26.29 -3.61 -35.33
C CYS A 16 26.13 -4.47 -34.07
N LEU A 17 27.01 -5.44 -33.81
CA LEU A 17 26.95 -6.25 -32.58
C LEU A 17 27.64 -5.59 -31.38
N ALA A 18 28.54 -4.64 -31.61
CA ALA A 18 29.19 -3.89 -30.54
C ALA A 18 28.33 -2.71 -30.01
N LEU A 19 27.34 -2.24 -30.78
CA LEU A 19 26.39 -1.21 -30.33
C LEU A 19 25.17 -1.78 -29.59
N LEU A 20 24.84 -3.06 -29.81
CA LEU A 20 23.74 -3.71 -29.07
C LEU A 20 24.17 -4.24 -27.69
N SER A 21 25.46 -4.46 -27.47
CA SER A 21 25.98 -4.87 -26.15
C SER A 21 26.33 -3.70 -25.22
N LEU A 22 26.31 -2.45 -25.71
CA LEU A 22 26.53 -1.25 -24.89
C LEU A 22 25.23 -0.61 -24.39
N LEU A 23 24.06 -1.09 -24.83
CA LEU A 23 22.76 -0.61 -24.38
C LEU A 23 22.13 -1.48 -23.27
N LEU A 24 22.77 -2.58 -22.88
CA LEU A 24 22.26 -3.51 -21.87
C LEU A 24 23.02 -3.46 -20.53
N THR A 25 23.94 -2.50 -20.33
CA THR A 25 24.66 -2.32 -19.07
C THR A 25 24.75 -0.86 -18.63
N GLN A 26 23.75 -0.05 -18.96
CA GLN A 26 23.49 1.13 -18.15
C GLN A 26 22.51 0.70 -17.06
N SER A 27 23.06 0.07 -15.99
CA SER A 27 22.52 0.32 -14.67
C SER A 27 22.49 1.85 -14.55
N VAL A 28 21.29 2.42 -14.48
CA VAL A 28 21.10 3.82 -14.13
C VAL A 28 21.64 3.91 -12.70
N ALA A 29 22.93 4.23 -12.58
CA ALA A 29 23.47 4.72 -11.33
C ALA A 29 22.73 6.04 -11.11
N HIS A 30 21.70 6.02 -10.27
CA HIS A 30 21.07 7.24 -9.81
C HIS A 30 22.18 8.11 -9.18
N PRO A 31 22.33 9.37 -9.59
CA PRO A 31 23.28 10.25 -8.93
C PRO A 31 22.84 10.32 -7.47
N ALA A 32 23.71 9.85 -6.57
CA ALA A 32 23.49 10.01 -5.15
C ALA A 32 23.23 11.49 -4.88
N LEU A 33 22.09 11.80 -4.29
CA LEU A 33 21.88 13.07 -3.61
C LEU A 33 23.16 13.34 -2.84
N GLY A 34 23.77 14.54 -2.92
CA GLY A 34 25.08 14.89 -2.36
C GLY A 34 25.19 14.79 -0.84
N TRP A 35 24.99 13.61 -0.31
CA TRP A 35 25.04 13.21 1.08
C TRP A 35 26.46 12.72 1.37
N SER A 36 27.07 13.24 2.41
CA SER A 36 28.46 12.88 2.78
C SER A 36 28.59 11.39 3.12
N PRO A 37 29.77 10.77 2.85
CA PRO A 37 29.98 9.35 3.08
C PRO A 37 30.07 9.03 4.58
N GLY A 38 28.95 8.68 5.15
CA GLY A 38 28.78 7.92 6.40
C GLY A 38 28.04 6.65 6.04
N ILE A 39 27.98 5.66 6.92
CA ILE A 39 27.18 4.44 6.69
C ILE A 39 25.76 4.88 6.34
N GLN A 40 25.45 4.92 5.05
CA GLN A 40 24.14 5.33 4.56
C GLN A 40 23.23 4.11 4.60
N ALA A 41 22.01 4.29 5.15
CA ALA A 41 20.97 3.33 4.93
C ALA A 41 20.66 3.28 3.43
N GLU A 42 20.98 2.16 2.80
CA GLU A 42 20.63 1.94 1.40
C GLU A 42 19.18 1.48 1.35
N GLY A 43 18.36 2.18 0.57
CA GLY A 43 16.93 1.91 0.45
C GLY A 43 16.40 2.32 -0.91
N ALA A 44 15.16 2.00 -1.16
CA ALA A 44 14.51 2.30 -2.44
C ALA A 44 13.70 3.59 -2.37
N TRP A 45 14.05 4.54 -3.20
CA TRP A 45 13.16 5.67 -3.49
C TRP A 45 11.99 5.17 -4.34
N PHE A 46 10.77 5.42 -3.93
CA PHE A 46 9.57 4.93 -4.62
C PHE A 46 8.59 6.05 -4.99
N TYR A 47 8.84 7.28 -4.54
CA TYR A 47 8.03 8.45 -4.89
C TYR A 47 8.89 9.71 -4.99
N PHE A 48 8.61 10.49 -6.03
CA PHE A 48 9.03 11.89 -6.21
C PHE A 48 7.91 12.64 -6.88
N ARG A 49 7.49 13.79 -6.33
CA ARG A 49 6.49 14.65 -6.96
C ARG A 49 7.01 15.34 -8.21
N GLU A 50 8.27 15.71 -8.18
CA GLU A 50 8.98 16.31 -9.31
C GLU A 50 10.23 15.49 -9.64
N GLN A 51 10.99 15.94 -10.65
CA GLN A 51 12.28 15.32 -10.92
C GLN A 51 13.20 15.43 -9.69
N MET A 52 13.92 14.36 -9.38
CA MET A 52 14.77 14.26 -8.20
C MET A 52 15.60 15.54 -7.98
N PRO A 53 15.54 16.18 -6.81
CA PRO A 53 16.31 17.38 -6.52
C PRO A 53 17.82 17.04 -6.52
N ILE A 54 18.61 17.84 -7.24
CA ILE A 54 20.05 17.65 -7.37
C ILE A 54 20.81 18.11 -6.11
N SER A 55 20.16 18.89 -5.23
CA SER A 55 20.75 19.42 -4.01
C SER A 55 19.77 19.45 -2.85
N ARG A 56 20.27 19.33 -1.62
CA ARG A 56 19.49 19.53 -0.41
C ARG A 56 19.02 20.98 -0.36
N ASP A 57 17.72 21.18 -0.53
CA ASP A 57 17.09 22.49 -0.34
C ASP A 57 16.84 22.68 1.17
N GLU A 58 17.28 23.81 1.72
CA GLU A 58 17.08 24.13 3.15
C GLU A 58 15.60 24.28 3.54
N SER A 59 14.72 24.45 2.56
CA SER A 59 13.26 24.51 2.76
C SER A 59 12.64 23.14 2.98
N LEU A 60 13.23 22.06 2.48
CA LEU A 60 12.70 20.70 2.60
C LEU A 60 12.85 20.17 4.03
N VAL A 61 11.80 19.54 4.54
CA VAL A 61 11.78 18.85 5.85
C VAL A 61 11.96 17.36 5.64
N GLU A 62 12.94 16.77 6.31
CA GLU A 62 13.19 15.33 6.32
C GLU A 62 12.64 14.71 7.61
N MET A 63 11.70 13.77 7.46
CA MET A 63 11.15 12.95 8.54
C MET A 63 11.57 11.51 8.36
N ILE A 64 11.99 10.82 9.42
CA ILE A 64 12.10 9.36 9.45
C ILE A 64 11.02 8.80 10.36
N ALA A 65 10.17 7.93 9.79
CA ALA A 65 9.14 7.20 10.52
C ALA A 65 9.53 5.74 10.66
N VAL A 66 9.36 5.18 11.87
CA VAL A 66 9.67 3.79 12.18
C VAL A 66 8.48 3.08 12.81
N GLY A 67 8.49 1.74 12.78
CA GLY A 67 7.43 0.90 13.33
C GLY A 67 7.50 0.74 14.86
N ASP A 68 7.25 -0.48 15.34
CA ASP A 68 7.11 -0.80 16.77
C ASP A 68 8.48 -0.81 17.47
N VAL A 69 8.59 0.01 18.51
CA VAL A 69 9.77 0.20 19.34
C VAL A 69 9.48 -0.30 20.76
N MET A 70 10.06 -1.42 21.15
CA MET A 70 9.90 -2.01 22.48
C MET A 70 11.29 -2.30 23.10
N PRO A 71 11.99 -1.30 23.66
CA PRO A 71 13.32 -1.44 24.26
C PRO A 71 13.23 -1.99 25.69
N GLY A 72 12.45 -3.05 25.85
CA GLY A 72 12.22 -3.78 27.10
C GLY A 72 12.58 -5.25 26.96
N ARG A 73 12.23 -6.07 27.93
CA ARG A 73 12.43 -7.55 27.95
C ARG A 73 13.86 -7.95 27.52
N GLY A 74 14.01 -8.69 26.43
CA GLY A 74 15.31 -9.15 25.90
C GLY A 74 16.26 -8.03 25.43
N LEU A 75 15.74 -6.80 25.22
CA LEU A 75 16.50 -5.63 24.78
C LEU A 75 16.79 -4.63 25.90
N ALA A 76 16.27 -4.83 27.13
CA ALA A 76 16.22 -3.85 28.20
C ALA A 76 17.59 -3.25 28.59
N ASP A 77 18.63 -4.02 28.66
CA ASP A 77 19.96 -3.60 29.16
C ASP A 77 21.00 -3.46 28.05
N GLN A 78 20.60 -3.04 26.86
CA GLN A 78 21.47 -2.86 25.71
C GLN A 78 21.76 -1.36 25.45
N PRO A 79 22.81 -0.77 26.05
CA PRO A 79 23.10 0.66 25.90
C PRO A 79 23.47 1.06 24.45
N THR A 80 23.80 0.07 23.62
CA THR A 80 24.13 0.25 22.20
C THR A 80 23.03 -0.27 21.28
N LEU A 81 21.79 -0.35 21.78
CA LEU A 81 20.67 -0.94 21.03
C LEU A 81 20.52 -0.31 19.63
N PHE A 82 20.57 1.01 19.54
CA PHE A 82 20.35 1.75 18.29
C PHE A 82 21.63 2.16 17.56
N GLN A 83 22.81 1.66 17.95
CA GLN A 83 24.10 2.15 17.44
C GLN A 83 24.25 2.11 15.91
N TYR A 84 23.60 1.17 15.23
CA TYR A 84 23.71 1.01 13.78
C TYR A 84 22.72 1.86 12.99
N VAL A 85 21.64 2.31 13.62
CA VAL A 85 20.58 3.12 12.99
C VAL A 85 20.62 4.59 13.42
N ALA A 86 21.15 4.88 14.62
CA ALA A 86 21.22 6.23 15.17
C ALA A 86 21.88 7.26 14.25
N PRO A 87 23.00 6.97 13.54
CA PRO A 87 23.61 7.95 12.64
C PRO A 87 22.66 8.44 11.53
N GLU A 88 21.75 7.60 11.07
CA GLU A 88 20.77 7.98 10.06
C GLU A 88 19.58 8.72 10.67
N LEU A 89 19.07 8.25 11.81
CA LEU A 89 17.98 8.91 12.52
C LEU A 89 18.35 10.34 12.94
N GLN A 90 19.55 10.55 13.50
CA GLN A 90 20.05 11.87 13.95
C GLN A 90 20.23 12.90 12.83
N ARG A 91 20.20 12.49 11.56
CA ARG A 91 20.32 13.39 10.40
C ARG A 91 19.00 13.95 9.94
N ALA A 92 17.90 13.30 10.27
CA ALA A 92 16.56 13.78 9.95
C ALA A 92 16.23 15.04 10.77
N ASP A 93 15.34 15.87 10.23
CA ASP A 93 14.79 17.01 10.96
C ASP A 93 13.79 16.52 12.04
N LEU A 94 13.24 15.30 11.89
CA LEU A 94 12.26 14.71 12.79
C LEU A 94 12.25 13.18 12.70
N VAL A 95 12.19 12.50 13.86
CA VAL A 95 12.06 11.04 13.96
C VAL A 95 10.84 10.66 14.78
N VAL A 96 9.96 9.83 14.20
CA VAL A 96 8.72 9.40 14.83
C VAL A 96 8.57 7.88 14.80
N GLY A 97 8.02 7.28 15.88
CA GLY A 97 7.75 5.84 15.97
C GLY A 97 6.66 5.52 16.98
N ASN A 98 6.29 4.24 17.11
CA ASN A 98 5.34 3.74 18.09
C ASN A 98 6.09 3.09 19.26
N LEU A 99 5.98 3.64 20.49
CA LEU A 99 6.52 3.00 21.70
C LEU A 99 5.52 1.96 22.20
N GLU A 100 5.74 0.71 21.83
CA GLU A 100 4.83 -0.37 22.16
C GLU A 100 5.17 -0.98 23.53
N GLY A 101 4.48 -0.50 24.53
CA GLY A 101 4.67 -0.91 25.93
C GLY A 101 4.47 0.23 26.91
N ALA A 102 4.60 -0.10 28.18
CA ALA A 102 4.48 0.86 29.27
C ALA A 102 5.80 0.94 30.06
N MET A 103 6.26 2.15 30.37
CA MET A 103 7.42 2.28 31.24
C MET A 103 7.05 1.89 32.68
N ALA A 104 7.91 1.08 33.28
CA ALA A 104 7.75 0.62 34.64
C ALA A 104 9.13 0.44 35.31
N PRO A 105 9.23 0.63 36.64
CA PRO A 105 10.47 0.34 37.37
C PRO A 105 10.93 -1.12 37.15
N ASN A 106 12.24 -1.34 37.16
CA ASN A 106 12.80 -2.69 37.11
C ASN A 106 12.17 -3.59 38.18
N ASN A 107 11.84 -4.84 37.83
CA ASN A 107 11.14 -5.83 38.63
C ASN A 107 9.62 -5.61 38.82
N SER A 108 9.01 -4.67 38.11
CA SER A 108 7.55 -4.61 38.05
C SER A 108 6.99 -5.87 37.39
N THR A 109 5.87 -6.36 37.92
CA THR A 109 5.05 -7.36 37.26
C THR A 109 3.90 -6.61 36.62
N GLY A 110 3.77 -6.66 35.30
CA GLY A 110 2.65 -6.00 34.63
C GLY A 110 1.29 -6.57 35.04
N ASP A 111 0.22 -5.87 34.70
CA ASP A 111 -1.16 -6.25 35.01
C ASP A 111 -1.57 -7.58 34.37
N LYS A 112 -0.86 -8.00 33.31
CA LYS A 112 -1.06 -9.28 32.60
C LYS A 112 0.24 -10.08 32.62
N PRO A 113 0.55 -10.87 33.68
CA PRO A 113 1.79 -11.64 33.76
C PRO A 113 2.04 -12.49 32.52
N GLY A 114 3.23 -12.35 31.92
CA GLY A 114 3.63 -13.04 30.69
C GLY A 114 3.20 -12.41 29.39
N PHE A 115 2.31 -11.42 29.42
CA PHE A 115 1.83 -10.71 28.22
C PHE A 115 2.06 -9.19 28.27
N SER A 116 2.55 -8.65 29.40
CA SER A 116 2.82 -7.22 29.54
C SER A 116 4.16 -6.85 28.91
N LEU A 117 4.16 -5.80 28.11
CA LEU A 117 5.36 -5.20 27.53
C LEU A 117 5.85 -4.06 28.42
N LEU A 118 6.76 -4.38 29.33
CA LEU A 118 7.32 -3.41 30.27
C LEU A 118 8.68 -2.91 29.77
N ILE A 119 8.85 -1.60 29.82
CA ILE A 119 10.04 -0.86 29.35
C ILE A 119 10.70 -0.19 30.56
N PRO A 120 12.02 -0.38 30.81
CA PRO A 120 12.69 0.32 31.87
C PRO A 120 12.77 1.82 31.54
N PRO A 121 12.53 2.74 32.50
CA PRO A 121 12.63 4.19 32.26
C PRO A 121 13.99 4.63 31.69
N SER A 122 15.07 3.91 32.02
CA SER A 122 16.40 4.15 31.46
C SER A 122 16.49 4.03 29.93
N ALA A 123 15.54 3.34 29.30
CA ALA A 123 15.48 3.22 27.83
C ALA A 123 15.26 4.57 27.14
N ALA A 124 14.62 5.55 27.82
CA ALA A 124 14.39 6.88 27.26
C ALA A 124 15.70 7.60 26.88
N VAL A 125 16.77 7.38 27.64
CA VAL A 125 18.10 7.91 27.31
C VAL A 125 18.62 7.34 25.99
N SER A 126 18.47 6.02 25.77
CA SER A 126 18.90 5.37 24.52
C SER A 126 18.05 5.82 23.33
N LEU A 127 16.74 6.03 23.53
CA LEU A 127 15.83 6.56 22.52
C LEU A 127 16.20 8.00 22.13
N GLN A 128 16.45 8.86 23.11
CA GLN A 128 16.91 10.25 22.86
C GLN A 128 18.27 10.25 22.14
N GLN A 129 19.21 9.43 22.57
CA GLN A 129 20.52 9.31 21.92
C GLN A 129 20.41 8.73 20.50
N ALA A 130 19.40 7.93 20.20
CA ALA A 130 19.15 7.47 18.85
C ALA A 130 18.57 8.55 17.93
N GLY A 131 18.02 9.62 18.48
CA GLY A 131 17.45 10.74 17.72
C GLY A 131 15.93 10.74 17.65
N PHE A 132 15.21 9.99 18.50
CA PHE A 132 13.75 10.05 18.55
C PHE A 132 13.25 11.38 19.07
N ASP A 133 12.30 12.00 18.35
CA ASP A 133 11.64 13.27 18.71
C ASP A 133 10.21 13.05 19.21
N LEU A 134 9.45 12.13 18.59
CA LEU A 134 8.08 11.82 18.94
C LEU A 134 7.86 10.32 19.03
N LEU A 135 7.13 9.89 20.06
CA LEU A 135 6.76 8.49 20.24
C LEU A 135 5.27 8.33 20.55
N GLY A 136 4.58 7.53 19.73
CA GLY A 136 3.18 7.16 19.93
C GLY A 136 2.99 6.30 21.19
N LEU A 137 2.03 6.67 22.02
CA LEU A 137 1.59 5.92 23.20
C LEU A 137 0.15 5.41 23.03
N ALA A 138 -0.34 5.26 21.80
CA ALA A 138 -1.67 4.76 21.49
C ALA A 138 -1.60 3.33 20.94
N ASN A 139 -1.42 2.34 21.81
CA ASN A 139 -1.38 0.93 21.47
C ASN A 139 -2.02 0.06 22.57
N ASN A 140 -2.21 -1.23 22.32
CA ASN A 140 -2.82 -2.19 23.25
C ASN A 140 -1.97 -2.46 24.50
N HIS A 141 -0.69 -2.07 24.52
CA HIS A 141 0.24 -2.24 25.62
C HIS A 141 0.50 -0.96 26.44
N THR A 142 -0.13 0.15 26.06
CA THR A 142 0.02 1.45 26.74
C THR A 142 -0.27 1.38 28.24
N LEU A 143 -1.23 0.54 28.64
CA LEU A 143 -1.67 0.36 30.02
C LEU A 143 -1.18 -0.93 30.68
N ASP A 144 -0.14 -1.58 30.18
CA ASP A 144 0.40 -2.82 30.76
C ASP A 144 0.99 -2.64 32.17
N ALA A 145 1.30 -1.39 32.55
CA ALA A 145 1.66 -1.00 33.91
C ALA A 145 0.62 -0.04 34.53
N GLY A 146 -0.64 -0.11 34.09
CA GLY A 146 -1.73 0.73 34.54
C GLY A 146 -1.54 2.22 34.19
N MET A 147 -2.38 3.07 34.77
CA MET A 147 -2.30 4.53 34.57
C MET A 147 -1.00 5.12 35.11
N GLU A 148 -0.43 4.52 36.16
CA GLU A 148 0.86 4.98 36.72
C GLU A 148 1.99 4.76 35.70
N GLY A 149 1.98 3.62 34.98
CA GLY A 149 2.92 3.33 33.90
C GLY A 149 2.77 4.31 32.74
N LEU A 150 1.55 4.64 32.33
CA LEU A 150 1.32 5.65 31.29
C LEU A 150 1.87 7.03 31.73
N HIS A 151 1.58 7.49 32.94
CA HIS A 151 2.11 8.75 33.43
C HIS A 151 3.65 8.74 33.56
N LEU A 152 4.22 7.61 33.98
CA LEU A 152 5.67 7.43 33.98
C LEU A 152 6.27 7.48 32.57
N SER A 153 5.65 6.83 31.61
CA SER A 153 6.07 6.89 30.19
C SER A 153 6.06 8.34 29.68
N GLN A 154 4.98 9.06 29.91
CA GLN A 154 4.85 10.46 29.50
C GLN A 154 5.93 11.34 30.12
N SER A 155 6.07 11.31 31.46
CA SER A 155 7.03 12.16 32.15
C SER A 155 8.46 11.82 31.78
N THR A 156 8.80 10.53 31.71
CA THR A 156 10.14 10.09 31.36
C THR A 156 10.54 10.47 29.93
N LEU A 157 9.64 10.34 28.96
CA LEU A 157 9.88 10.79 27.59
C LEU A 157 10.11 12.31 27.54
N LEU A 158 9.25 13.11 28.17
CA LEU A 158 9.37 14.57 28.22
C LEU A 158 10.67 15.02 28.88
N GLU A 159 11.06 14.39 30.00
CA GLU A 159 12.32 14.68 30.70
C GLU A 159 13.55 14.41 29.82
N ASN A 160 13.44 13.52 28.84
CA ASN A 160 14.48 13.21 27.87
C ASN A 160 14.31 13.94 26.52
N GLY A 161 13.40 14.93 26.45
CA GLY A 161 13.19 15.75 25.25
C GLY A 161 12.41 15.04 24.12
N ILE A 162 11.77 13.92 24.41
CA ILE A 162 10.92 13.18 23.47
C ILE A 162 9.45 13.51 23.73
N THR A 163 8.73 13.92 22.72
CA THR A 163 7.32 14.27 22.82
C THR A 163 6.44 13.00 22.75
N PRO A 164 5.67 12.68 23.81
CA PRO A 164 4.73 11.57 23.78
C PRO A 164 3.47 11.96 22.99
N LEU A 165 3.03 11.13 22.06
CA LEU A 165 1.77 11.29 21.33
C LEU A 165 0.69 10.48 22.03
N LEU A 166 -0.31 11.15 22.57
CA LEU A 166 -1.42 10.52 23.30
C LEU A 166 -2.60 10.21 22.37
N PRO A 167 -3.43 9.20 22.71
CA PRO A 167 -4.58 8.84 21.90
C PRO A 167 -5.49 10.04 21.58
N ALA A 168 -5.80 10.26 20.31
CA ALA A 168 -6.69 11.30 19.80
C ALA A 168 -6.35 12.73 20.25
N GLN A 169 -5.10 13.02 20.61
CA GLN A 169 -4.65 14.37 20.97
C GLN A 169 -3.68 14.91 19.93
N PRO A 170 -4.09 15.85 19.06
CA PRO A 170 -3.20 16.43 18.07
C PRO A 170 -2.01 17.13 18.73
N THR A 171 -0.81 16.76 18.32
CA THR A 171 0.44 17.38 18.76
C THR A 171 1.06 18.12 17.58
N TYR A 172 1.33 19.40 17.74
CA TYR A 172 1.81 20.25 16.66
C TYR A 172 3.32 20.45 16.74
N GLN A 173 4.01 20.27 15.61
CA GLN A 173 5.42 20.56 15.45
C GLN A 173 5.63 21.44 14.24
N LYS A 174 6.22 22.61 14.45
CA LYS A 174 6.61 23.49 13.34
C LYS A 174 8.08 23.27 13.02
N ILE A 175 8.34 22.68 11.85
CA ILE A 175 9.69 22.44 11.35
C ILE A 175 9.88 23.31 10.11
N LYS A 176 10.86 24.20 10.14
CA LYS A 176 11.07 25.20 9.09
C LYS A 176 9.78 26.00 8.83
N GLN A 177 9.19 25.89 7.64
CA GLN A 177 7.95 26.61 7.28
C GLN A 177 6.68 25.74 7.39
N ILE A 178 6.81 24.43 7.68
CA ILE A 178 5.70 23.48 7.68
C ILE A 178 5.27 23.19 9.11
N THR A 179 3.98 23.27 9.35
CA THR A 179 3.33 22.86 10.61
C THR A 179 2.74 21.47 10.44
N PHE A 180 3.29 20.49 11.15
CA PHE A 180 2.76 19.14 11.22
C PHE A 180 1.83 18.97 12.41
N ALA A 181 0.73 18.26 12.21
CA ALA A 181 -0.08 17.71 13.30
C ALA A 181 0.17 16.20 13.37
N PHE A 182 0.62 15.71 14.51
CA PHE A 182 0.76 14.28 14.79
C PHE A 182 -0.41 13.83 15.66
N ILE A 183 -1.07 12.75 15.23
CA ILE A 183 -2.15 12.10 15.97
C ILE A 183 -1.77 10.64 16.14
N ALA A 184 -1.97 10.07 17.34
CA ALA A 184 -1.81 8.65 17.59
C ALA A 184 -3.16 8.02 17.94
N TRP A 185 -3.41 6.80 17.41
CA TRP A 185 -4.66 6.08 17.62
C TRP A 185 -4.45 4.57 17.62
N THR A 186 -5.34 3.84 18.32
CA THR A 186 -5.36 2.37 18.27
C THR A 186 -6.76 1.84 17.98
N GLU A 187 -6.84 0.86 17.08
CA GLU A 187 -8.06 0.09 16.75
C GLU A 187 -8.11 -1.26 17.48
N ILE A 188 -7.07 -1.59 18.25
CA ILE A 188 -6.99 -2.88 18.96
C ILE A 188 -7.81 -2.87 20.23
N THR A 189 -7.90 -1.71 20.89
CA THR A 189 -8.75 -1.53 22.06
C THR A 189 -10.03 -0.79 21.66
N PRO A 190 -11.22 -1.27 22.09
CA PRO A 190 -12.46 -0.57 21.77
C PRO A 190 -12.42 0.90 22.18
N ALA A 191 -12.62 1.79 21.23
CA ALA A 191 -12.68 3.23 21.43
C ALA A 191 -13.70 3.86 20.46
N ASP A 192 -14.21 5.03 20.83
CA ASP A 192 -15.12 5.77 19.95
C ASP A 192 -14.33 6.54 18.88
N ARG A 193 -14.38 6.09 17.64
CA ARG A 193 -13.70 6.74 16.49
C ARG A 193 -14.09 8.21 16.32
N SER A 194 -15.21 8.66 16.89
CA SER A 194 -15.60 10.07 16.83
C SER A 194 -14.54 11.00 17.44
N GLU A 195 -13.80 10.53 18.44
CA GLU A 195 -12.68 11.29 19.04
C GLU A 195 -11.53 11.48 18.04
N LEU A 196 -11.18 10.42 17.29
CA LEU A 196 -10.17 10.48 16.24
C LEU A 196 -10.59 11.47 15.13
N PHE A 197 -11.80 11.33 14.59
CA PHE A 197 -12.28 12.21 13.53
C PHE A 197 -12.43 13.67 13.96
N ASN A 198 -12.82 13.93 15.21
CA ASN A 198 -12.81 15.27 15.78
C ASN A 198 -11.38 15.84 15.85
N SER A 199 -10.42 15.02 16.23
CA SER A 199 -9.00 15.42 16.30
C SER A 199 -8.44 15.75 14.92
N ILE A 200 -8.77 14.98 13.90
CA ILE A 200 -8.42 15.26 12.51
C ILE A 200 -9.05 16.58 12.05
N THR A 201 -10.33 16.79 12.35
CA THR A 201 -11.03 18.04 12.00
C THR A 201 -10.38 19.26 12.65
N ILE A 202 -9.97 19.15 13.92
CA ILE A 202 -9.24 20.22 14.61
C ILE A 202 -7.87 20.45 13.96
N ALA A 203 -7.14 19.37 13.68
CA ALA A 203 -5.81 19.41 13.08
C ALA A 203 -5.83 20.06 11.68
N SER A 204 -6.81 19.75 10.85
CA SER A 204 -6.97 20.32 9.49
C SER A 204 -7.08 21.84 9.45
N SER A 205 -7.46 22.47 10.56
CA SER A 205 -7.55 23.93 10.66
C SER A 205 -6.27 24.60 11.15
N GLN A 206 -5.26 23.83 11.60
CA GLN A 206 -4.09 24.34 12.34
C GLN A 206 -2.75 23.83 11.79
N ALA A 207 -2.77 22.82 10.94
CA ALA A 207 -1.56 22.22 10.37
C ALA A 207 -1.59 22.20 8.85
N ASP A 208 -0.40 22.20 8.26
CA ASP A 208 -0.19 22.05 6.82
C ASP A 208 -0.20 20.58 6.42
N GLN A 209 0.21 19.67 7.34
CA GLN A 209 0.27 18.23 7.13
C GLN A 209 -0.23 17.48 8.37
N ILE A 210 -1.03 16.43 8.16
CA ILE A 210 -1.55 15.55 9.22
C ILE A 210 -0.93 14.18 9.09
N ILE A 211 -0.14 13.79 10.10
CA ILE A 211 0.52 12.49 10.20
C ILE A 211 -0.19 11.67 11.29
N LEU A 212 -0.75 10.52 10.91
CA LEU A 212 -1.44 9.62 11.82
C LEU A 212 -0.60 8.36 12.09
N LEU A 213 -0.24 8.13 13.34
CA LEU A 213 0.31 6.87 13.82
C LEU A 213 -0.86 5.97 14.22
N LEU A 214 -1.01 4.84 13.57
CA LEU A 214 -2.19 3.99 13.69
C LEU A 214 -1.81 2.56 14.07
N HIS A 215 -2.17 2.14 15.28
CA HIS A 215 -1.91 0.80 15.80
C HIS A 215 -3.14 -0.08 15.54
N TRP A 216 -3.06 -0.94 14.52
CA TRP A 216 -4.22 -1.62 13.94
C TRP A 216 -3.88 -2.94 13.25
N GLY A 217 -4.91 -3.64 12.79
CA GLY A 217 -4.75 -4.83 11.94
C GLY A 217 -4.72 -6.13 12.73
N THR A 218 -4.09 -7.14 12.15
CA THR A 218 -3.97 -8.48 12.73
C THR A 218 -2.50 -8.87 12.83
N GLU A 219 -2.07 -9.29 14.02
CA GLU A 219 -0.68 -9.74 14.25
C GLU A 219 -0.25 -10.79 13.22
N TYR A 220 0.99 -10.67 12.76
CA TYR A 220 1.70 -11.59 11.87
C TYR A 220 1.07 -11.79 10.49
N ASN A 221 0.12 -10.94 10.10
CA ASN A 221 -0.46 -10.96 8.77
C ASN A 221 0.28 -9.99 7.83
N ARG A 222 0.93 -10.52 6.79
CA ARG A 222 1.67 -9.74 5.78
C ARG A 222 0.79 -8.85 4.89
N THR A 223 -0.50 -9.14 4.83
CA THR A 223 -1.45 -8.41 3.98
C THR A 223 -2.43 -7.63 4.85
N PRO A 224 -2.64 -6.33 4.59
CA PRO A 224 -3.63 -5.56 5.32
C PRO A 224 -5.02 -6.16 5.10
N ASN A 225 -5.79 -6.28 6.18
CA ASN A 225 -7.15 -6.78 6.13
C ASN A 225 -8.12 -5.68 5.62
N LEU A 226 -9.36 -6.08 5.31
CA LEU A 226 -10.37 -5.16 4.78
C LEU A 226 -10.65 -3.99 5.74
N GLN A 227 -10.70 -4.23 7.05
CA GLN A 227 -10.96 -3.17 8.03
C GLN A 227 -9.85 -2.10 8.04
N GLN A 228 -8.57 -2.51 7.86
CA GLN A 228 -7.48 -1.56 7.70
C GLN A 228 -7.66 -0.72 6.43
N ARG A 229 -8.04 -1.35 5.32
CA ARG A 229 -8.26 -0.67 4.05
C ARG A 229 -9.42 0.32 4.14
N ASP A 230 -10.58 -0.13 4.68
CA ASP A 230 -11.78 0.69 4.85
C ASP A 230 -11.47 1.93 5.72
N LEU A 231 -10.83 1.73 6.84
CA LEU A 231 -10.49 2.84 7.72
C LEU A 231 -9.44 3.78 7.11
N ALA A 232 -8.47 3.27 6.35
CA ALA A 232 -7.49 4.12 5.68
C ALA A 232 -8.18 5.12 4.75
N GLU A 233 -9.15 4.67 3.95
CA GLU A 233 -9.91 5.58 3.08
C GLU A 233 -10.69 6.62 3.87
N GLU A 234 -11.45 6.21 4.89
CA GLU A 234 -12.19 7.13 5.74
C GLU A 234 -11.28 8.22 6.32
N LEU A 235 -10.08 7.84 6.78
CA LEU A 235 -9.10 8.76 7.37
C LEU A 235 -8.49 9.71 6.34
N LEU A 236 -8.16 9.20 5.15
CA LEU A 236 -7.68 10.04 4.05
C LEU A 236 -8.78 11.01 3.59
N GLN A 237 -10.04 10.55 3.52
CA GLN A 237 -11.19 11.42 3.21
C GLN A 237 -11.40 12.49 4.28
N ALA A 238 -11.10 12.19 5.53
CA ALA A 238 -11.18 13.15 6.63
C ALA A 238 -10.05 14.19 6.64
N GLY A 239 -8.99 13.99 5.82
CA GLY A 239 -7.91 14.96 5.66
C GLY A 239 -6.55 14.52 6.20
N VAL A 240 -6.34 13.24 6.53
CA VAL A 240 -5.02 12.70 6.87
C VAL A 240 -4.16 12.65 5.62
N ASP A 241 -2.89 13.08 5.69
CA ASP A 241 -1.95 13.08 4.57
C ASP A 241 -1.05 11.84 4.58
N VAL A 242 -0.63 11.37 5.76
CA VAL A 242 0.21 10.19 5.92
C VAL A 242 -0.31 9.32 7.06
N ILE A 243 -0.51 8.03 6.78
CA ILE A 243 -0.82 7.00 7.77
C ILE A 243 0.41 6.12 7.96
N LEU A 244 0.87 6.01 9.21
CA LEU A 244 1.99 5.18 9.65
C LEU A 244 1.43 4.04 10.52
N GLY A 245 1.25 2.87 9.92
CA GLY A 245 0.67 1.70 10.57
C GLY A 245 1.67 0.91 11.41
N CYS A 246 1.18 0.35 12.53
CA CYS A 246 1.89 -0.49 13.49
C CYS A 246 0.98 -1.62 13.99
N HIS A 247 1.46 -2.56 14.81
CA HIS A 247 0.78 -3.69 15.43
C HIS A 247 0.92 -5.04 14.69
N PRO A 248 0.87 -5.18 13.37
CA PRO A 248 1.05 -6.50 12.75
C PRO A 248 2.40 -7.16 13.04
N HIS A 249 3.40 -6.40 13.54
CA HIS A 249 4.77 -6.84 13.77
C HIS A 249 5.51 -7.36 12.54
N VAL A 250 4.88 -7.29 11.40
CA VAL A 250 5.42 -7.60 10.08
C VAL A 250 5.14 -6.45 9.14
N VAL A 251 6.02 -6.23 8.17
CA VAL A 251 5.84 -5.15 7.20
C VAL A 251 4.71 -5.50 6.23
N GLN A 252 3.76 -4.57 6.07
CA GLN A 252 2.67 -4.66 5.09
C GLN A 252 2.88 -3.65 3.96
N ASP A 253 1.98 -3.65 2.98
CA ASP A 253 2.02 -2.83 1.77
C ASP A 253 2.13 -1.32 2.09
N ILE A 254 2.79 -0.60 1.18
CA ILE A 254 2.76 0.86 1.11
C ILE A 254 1.91 1.27 -0.09
N GLN A 255 1.06 2.26 0.10
CA GLN A 255 0.25 2.81 -0.98
C GLN A 255 0.39 4.32 -1.07
N LEU A 256 0.41 4.82 -2.31
CA LEU A 256 0.40 6.24 -2.65
C LEU A 256 -0.94 6.54 -3.31
N LEU A 257 -1.65 7.54 -2.82
CA LEU A 257 -3.01 7.86 -3.23
C LEU A 257 -3.11 9.33 -3.61
N PRO A 258 -3.86 9.68 -4.67
CA PRO A 258 -4.06 11.07 -5.04
C PRO A 258 -4.82 11.82 -3.94
N PRO A 259 -4.68 13.16 -3.86
CA PRO A 259 -5.52 13.97 -3.00
C PRO A 259 -6.98 13.92 -3.47
N LEU A 260 -7.88 14.17 -2.54
CA LEU A 260 -9.31 14.19 -2.86
C LEU A 260 -9.63 15.26 -3.91
N ALA A 261 -10.50 14.92 -4.85
CA ALA A 261 -10.91 15.79 -5.98
C ALA A 261 -11.52 17.15 -5.56
N HIS A 262 -11.74 17.39 -4.27
CA HIS A 262 -12.28 18.65 -3.73
C HIS A 262 -11.22 19.73 -3.47
N SER A 263 -9.94 19.41 -3.55
CA SER A 263 -8.84 20.36 -3.27
C SER A 263 -8.16 20.93 -4.53
N ALA A 264 -8.39 20.34 -5.69
CA ALA A 264 -7.82 20.87 -6.94
C ALA A 264 -8.70 21.96 -7.55
N ALA A 265 -8.13 23.13 -7.83
CA ALA A 265 -8.82 24.16 -8.59
C ALA A 265 -9.05 23.68 -10.04
N PRO A 266 -10.19 24.05 -10.68
CA PRO A 266 -10.44 23.65 -12.06
C PRO A 266 -9.33 24.15 -13.00
N GLY A 267 -8.57 23.23 -13.59
CA GLY A 267 -7.50 23.53 -14.54
C GLY A 267 -6.06 23.30 -14.04
N GLU A 268 -5.86 22.90 -12.79
CA GLU A 268 -4.55 22.43 -12.33
C GLU A 268 -4.29 21.01 -12.84
N SER A 269 -3.08 20.79 -13.39
CA SER A 269 -2.66 19.46 -13.80
C SER A 269 -2.45 18.60 -12.56
N HIS A 270 -3.06 17.43 -12.48
CA HIS A 270 -2.90 16.46 -11.37
C HIS A 270 -1.44 15.98 -11.16
N LEU A 271 -0.52 16.37 -12.04
CA LEU A 271 0.90 16.00 -12.01
C LEU A 271 1.70 16.69 -10.89
N THR A 272 1.20 17.79 -10.32
CA THR A 272 1.90 18.59 -9.31
C THR A 272 1.25 18.52 -7.92
N THR A 273 0.14 17.80 -7.76
CA THR A 273 -0.54 17.69 -6.45
C THR A 273 0.11 16.59 -5.63
N PRO A 274 0.49 16.85 -4.34
CA PRO A 274 1.16 15.86 -3.51
C PRO A 274 0.28 14.64 -3.29
N LEU A 275 0.87 13.44 -3.41
CA LEU A 275 0.20 12.20 -3.06
C LEU A 275 0.11 12.04 -1.55
N ARG A 276 -0.90 11.32 -1.10
CA ARG A 276 -1.05 10.82 0.26
C ARG A 276 -0.43 9.45 0.40
N LEU A 277 0.08 9.13 1.58
CA LEU A 277 0.78 7.87 1.81
C LEU A 277 0.10 7.06 2.91
N VAL A 278 -0.10 5.77 2.63
CA VAL A 278 -0.50 4.78 3.63
C VAL A 278 0.57 3.70 3.70
N ALA A 279 1.28 3.61 4.82
CA ALA A 279 2.04 2.44 5.19
C ALA A 279 1.17 1.61 6.14
N PHE A 280 0.64 0.48 5.68
CA PHE A 280 -0.28 -0.32 6.49
C PHE A 280 0.36 -0.93 7.72
N SER A 281 1.63 -1.30 7.64
CA SER A 281 2.47 -1.64 8.80
C SER A 281 3.94 -1.46 8.44
N LEU A 282 4.66 -0.79 9.32
CA LEU A 282 6.12 -0.67 9.26
C LEU A 282 6.82 -1.87 9.92
N GLY A 283 6.05 -2.79 10.52
CA GLY A 283 6.60 -3.91 11.28
C GLY A 283 7.32 -3.47 12.56
N ASN A 284 8.17 -4.34 13.08
CA ASN A 284 9.01 -4.00 14.22
C ASN A 284 10.16 -3.07 13.78
N PHE A 285 10.60 -2.18 14.67
CA PHE A 285 11.85 -1.44 14.51
C PHE A 285 12.92 -1.96 15.49
N ALA A 286 12.57 -2.03 16.76
CA ALA A 286 13.41 -2.60 17.82
C ALA A 286 12.53 -3.44 18.75
N PHE A 287 12.56 -4.74 18.58
CA PHE A 287 11.73 -5.68 19.31
C PHE A 287 12.50 -6.98 19.56
N ASP A 288 12.22 -7.69 20.64
CA ASP A 288 12.86 -8.97 20.94
C ASP A 288 12.18 -10.16 20.23
N GLN A 289 11.26 -9.89 19.32
CA GLN A 289 10.73 -10.82 18.34
C GLN A 289 11.67 -10.81 17.12
N GLY A 290 12.31 -11.93 16.82
CA GLY A 290 13.28 -12.04 15.72
C GLY A 290 13.10 -13.33 14.94
N TRP A 291 11.88 -13.86 14.93
CA TRP A 291 11.54 -15.07 14.17
C TRP A 291 10.72 -14.71 12.93
N ASP A 292 10.95 -15.48 11.87
CA ASP A 292 10.27 -15.30 10.58
C ASP A 292 10.26 -13.82 10.14
N ASP A 293 9.12 -13.33 9.69
CA ASP A 293 8.96 -11.98 9.16
C ASP A 293 9.02 -10.87 10.23
N THR A 294 8.89 -11.20 11.51
CA THR A 294 9.00 -10.21 12.60
C THR A 294 10.43 -9.69 12.78
N GLY A 295 11.39 -10.41 12.20
CA GLY A 295 12.79 -10.00 12.13
C GLY A 295 13.08 -8.96 11.05
N GLU A 296 12.11 -8.69 10.15
CA GLU A 296 12.16 -7.67 9.12
C GLU A 296 11.35 -6.45 9.53
N GLY A 297 11.92 -5.27 9.39
CA GLY A 297 11.27 -3.99 9.67
C GLY A 297 11.48 -3.00 8.55
N LEU A 298 10.75 -1.90 8.62
CA LEU A 298 10.81 -0.82 7.66
C LEU A 298 10.85 0.53 8.36
N ALA A 299 11.80 1.37 7.99
CA ALA A 299 11.69 2.81 8.21
C ALA A 299 11.34 3.51 6.89
N LEU A 300 10.61 4.61 6.99
CA LEU A 300 10.30 5.48 5.86
C LEU A 300 11.02 6.81 6.04
N ARG A 301 11.80 7.22 5.04
CA ARG A 301 12.24 8.59 4.91
C ARG A 301 11.23 9.34 4.05
N LEU A 302 10.62 10.35 4.62
CA LEU A 302 9.61 11.20 4.00
C LEU A 302 10.16 12.61 3.90
N ILE A 303 10.12 13.15 2.70
CA ILE A 303 10.56 14.54 2.43
C ILE A 303 9.32 15.37 2.14
N PHE A 304 9.21 16.50 2.81
CA PHE A 304 8.10 17.43 2.64
C PHE A 304 8.60 18.80 2.22
N ASP A 305 7.79 19.49 1.43
CA ASP A 305 7.87 20.92 1.18
C ASP A 305 6.58 21.63 1.61
N SER A 306 6.42 22.90 1.28
CA SER A 306 5.23 23.69 1.63
C SER A 306 3.93 23.18 1.01
N GLU A 307 3.99 22.36 -0.03
CA GLU A 307 2.81 21.81 -0.70
C GLU A 307 2.42 20.43 -0.16
N GLY A 308 3.35 19.70 0.48
CA GLY A 308 3.09 18.39 1.09
C GLY A 308 4.20 17.38 0.86
N LEU A 309 3.85 16.09 0.76
CA LEU A 309 4.82 15.03 0.53
C LEU A 309 5.53 15.24 -0.82
N TYR A 310 6.85 15.43 -0.76
CA TYR A 310 7.71 15.68 -1.92
C TYR A 310 8.38 14.42 -2.43
N ALA A 311 8.91 13.59 -1.52
CA ALA A 311 9.54 12.32 -1.87
C ALA A 311 9.44 11.31 -0.72
N ALA A 312 9.52 10.01 -1.05
CA ALA A 312 9.49 8.93 -0.08
C ALA A 312 10.49 7.83 -0.44
N GLN A 313 11.24 7.37 0.57
CA GLN A 313 12.21 6.27 0.49
C GLN A 313 11.91 5.22 1.54
N ALA A 314 11.92 3.96 1.12
CA ALA A 314 11.83 2.80 1.99
C ALA A 314 13.23 2.37 2.44
N LEU A 315 13.43 2.21 3.74
CA LEU A 315 14.69 1.83 4.39
C LEU A 315 14.48 0.52 5.16
N PRO A 316 14.66 -0.64 4.53
CA PRO A 316 14.55 -1.94 5.19
C PRO A 316 15.61 -2.16 6.26
N LEU A 317 15.23 -2.87 7.32
CA LEU A 317 16.13 -3.18 8.42
C LEU A 317 15.84 -4.56 9.04
N HIS A 318 16.85 -5.15 9.66
CA HIS A 318 16.72 -6.24 10.62
C HIS A 318 16.40 -5.67 12.00
N THR A 319 15.42 -6.25 12.71
CA THR A 319 14.90 -5.71 13.97
C THR A 319 15.61 -6.24 15.20
N ALA A 320 16.16 -7.47 15.10
CA ALA A 320 16.77 -8.21 16.20
C ALA A 320 18.13 -8.78 15.80
N PRO A 321 19.09 -8.95 16.70
CA PRO A 321 19.06 -8.57 18.11
C PRO A 321 19.21 -7.07 18.36
N ARG A 322 19.41 -6.29 17.31
CA ARG A 322 19.51 -4.81 17.28
C ARG A 322 19.09 -4.31 15.93
N PRO A 323 18.39 -3.19 15.85
CA PRO A 323 18.07 -2.57 14.56
C PRO A 323 19.34 -2.34 13.73
N THR A 324 19.34 -2.88 12.51
CA THR A 324 20.48 -2.78 11.58
C THR A 324 19.95 -2.68 10.17
N TRP A 325 20.42 -1.69 9.40
CA TRP A 325 19.99 -1.52 8.01
C TRP A 325 20.35 -2.76 7.18
N MET A 326 19.41 -3.22 6.35
CA MET A 326 19.66 -4.30 5.40
C MET A 326 20.58 -3.86 4.29
N ALA A 327 21.42 -4.78 3.79
CA ALA A 327 22.13 -4.58 2.53
C ALA A 327 21.14 -4.65 1.34
N PRO A 328 21.47 -4.04 0.18
CA PRO A 328 20.54 -3.96 -0.96
C PRO A 328 20.03 -5.31 -1.47
N ASP A 329 20.85 -6.35 -1.44
CA ASP A 329 20.51 -7.70 -1.86
C ASP A 329 19.58 -8.39 -0.86
N GLU A 330 19.72 -8.13 0.43
CA GLU A 330 18.81 -8.60 1.49
C GLU A 330 17.47 -7.86 1.43
N ALA A 331 17.51 -6.54 1.19
CA ALA A 331 16.34 -5.67 1.13
C ALA A 331 15.43 -5.95 -0.08
N ALA A 332 15.98 -6.49 -1.18
CA ALA A 332 15.28 -6.61 -2.45
C ALA A 332 13.96 -7.40 -2.36
N GLY A 333 13.94 -8.49 -1.59
CA GLY A 333 12.75 -9.32 -1.39
C GLY A 333 11.64 -8.59 -0.64
N LEU A 334 11.98 -7.87 0.44
CA LEU A 334 11.03 -7.07 1.20
C LEU A 334 10.49 -5.92 0.34
N LEU A 335 11.37 -5.15 -0.30
CA LEU A 335 11.00 -4.01 -1.14
C LEU A 335 10.09 -4.42 -2.31
N ALA A 336 10.38 -5.53 -2.96
CA ALA A 336 9.55 -6.06 -4.05
C ALA A 336 8.14 -6.44 -3.58
N ARG A 337 7.97 -6.81 -2.31
CA ARG A 337 6.69 -7.19 -1.73
C ARG A 337 5.82 -5.99 -1.33
N ILE A 338 6.44 -4.90 -0.85
CA ILE A 338 5.73 -3.81 -0.17
C ILE A 338 5.61 -2.53 -0.98
N LEU A 339 6.51 -2.30 -1.97
CA LEU A 339 6.48 -1.05 -2.72
C LEU A 339 5.47 -1.11 -3.87
N PRO A 340 4.83 0.03 -4.19
CA PRO A 340 4.01 0.14 -5.38
C PRO A 340 4.88 -0.14 -6.61
N VAL A 341 4.57 -1.22 -7.33
CA VAL A 341 5.37 -1.74 -8.45
C VAL A 341 5.11 -0.94 -9.72
N GLN A 342 6.11 -0.89 -10.61
CA GLN A 342 5.91 -0.34 -11.96
C GLN A 342 4.75 -1.06 -12.66
N ARG A 343 3.76 -0.29 -13.10
CA ARG A 343 2.60 -0.81 -13.83
C ARG A 343 2.95 -1.03 -15.27
N ILE A 344 2.47 -2.14 -15.80
CA ILE A 344 2.51 -2.43 -17.23
C ILE A 344 1.11 -2.17 -17.79
N GLY A 345 1.03 -1.33 -18.82
CA GLY A 345 -0.20 -1.13 -19.59
C GLY A 345 -0.32 -2.12 -20.73
N PHE A 346 -1.55 -2.44 -21.09
CA PHE A 346 -1.87 -3.20 -22.29
C PHE A 346 -2.87 -2.43 -23.13
N CYS A 347 -2.54 -2.25 -24.41
CA CYS A 347 -3.46 -1.75 -25.42
C CYS A 347 -3.97 -2.96 -26.21
N CYS A 348 -5.28 -3.20 -26.18
CA CYS A 348 -5.89 -4.39 -26.76
C CYS A 348 -6.69 -4.05 -28.01
N SER A 349 -6.69 -4.97 -28.96
CA SER A 349 -7.59 -5.02 -30.11
C SER A 349 -8.38 -6.32 -30.04
N SER A 350 -9.36 -6.49 -30.90
CA SER A 350 -10.30 -7.63 -30.89
C SER A 350 -9.69 -9.03 -30.76
N ALA A 351 -8.40 -9.20 -30.98
CA ALA A 351 -7.72 -10.51 -30.92
C ALA A 351 -6.33 -10.50 -30.27
N THR A 352 -5.75 -9.35 -29.97
CA THR A 352 -4.38 -9.25 -29.44
C THR A 352 -4.21 -8.10 -28.47
N CYS A 353 -3.40 -8.28 -27.43
CA CYS A 353 -2.96 -7.21 -26.56
C CYS A 353 -1.45 -6.99 -26.73
N GLN A 354 -1.04 -5.73 -26.78
CA GLN A 354 0.35 -5.32 -26.80
C GLN A 354 0.67 -4.56 -25.52
N GLN A 355 1.81 -4.88 -24.92
CA GLN A 355 2.31 -4.15 -23.76
C GLN A 355 2.69 -2.74 -24.17
N VAL A 356 2.29 -1.74 -23.35
CA VAL A 356 2.59 -0.32 -23.54
C VAL A 356 3.11 0.26 -22.25
N GLU A 357 3.93 1.32 -22.33
CA GLU A 357 4.28 2.10 -21.15
C GLU A 357 3.07 2.89 -20.68
N VAL A 358 2.77 2.79 -19.38
CA VAL A 358 1.73 3.56 -18.72
C VAL A 358 2.41 4.61 -17.86
N PRO A 359 2.09 5.90 -18.02
CA PRO A 359 2.50 6.91 -17.04
C PRO A 359 2.02 6.51 -15.65
N GLN A 360 2.81 6.78 -14.62
CA GLN A 360 2.53 6.39 -13.22
C GLN A 360 1.30 7.07 -12.60
N GLU A 361 0.30 7.40 -13.38
CA GLU A 361 -0.93 8.01 -12.91
C GLU A 361 -2.03 6.97 -12.78
N ARG A 362 -2.39 6.61 -11.57
CA ARG A 362 -3.73 6.58 -10.96
C ARG A 362 -4.01 5.50 -9.94
N GLU A 363 -4.62 6.00 -8.91
CA GLU A 363 -5.79 5.54 -8.14
C GLU A 363 -6.03 4.04 -8.14
N HIS A 364 -5.54 3.39 -7.08
CA HIS A 364 -6.22 2.25 -6.55
C HIS A 364 -7.23 2.76 -5.53
N SER A 365 -8.51 2.60 -5.85
CA SER A 365 -9.50 2.49 -4.79
C SER A 365 -9.07 1.32 -3.91
N LEU A 366 -8.69 1.59 -2.68
CA LEU A 366 -8.44 0.58 -1.65
C LEU A 366 -9.69 -0.24 -1.35
N PHE A 367 -10.83 0.18 -1.90
CA PHE A 367 -12.15 -0.33 -1.63
C PHE A 367 -12.88 -0.60 -2.89
N TRP A 368 -13.57 -1.71 -2.83
CA TRP A 368 -14.60 -1.93 -3.78
C TRP A 368 -15.90 -1.31 -3.27
N SER A 369 -16.15 -0.12 -3.68
CA SER A 369 -17.42 0.58 -3.55
C SER A 369 -17.66 1.30 -4.88
N GLY A 370 -18.81 1.07 -5.48
CA GLY A 370 -19.20 1.70 -6.72
C GLY A 370 -20.65 2.18 -6.65
N ALA A 371 -21.00 3.13 -7.50
CA ALA A 371 -22.36 3.59 -7.66
C ALA A 371 -22.76 3.48 -9.12
N ILE A 372 -23.85 2.77 -9.41
CA ILE A 372 -24.35 2.58 -10.77
C ILE A 372 -25.88 2.37 -10.74
N ASP A 373 -26.59 2.91 -11.72
CA ASP A 373 -28.05 2.75 -11.85
C ASP A 373 -28.41 1.36 -12.39
N LEU A 374 -28.56 0.40 -11.48
CA LEU A 374 -28.95 -0.97 -11.79
C LEU A 374 -30.44 -1.11 -12.08
N THR A 375 -31.28 -0.24 -11.50
CA THR A 375 -32.74 -0.27 -11.65
C THR A 375 -33.22 0.40 -12.92
N GLY A 376 -32.46 1.35 -13.45
CA GLY A 376 -32.80 2.16 -14.61
C GLY A 376 -33.77 3.30 -14.27
N ASP A 377 -33.82 3.75 -13.02
CA ASP A 377 -34.69 4.83 -12.55
C ASP A 377 -33.98 6.20 -12.53
N GLY A 378 -32.70 6.24 -12.86
CA GLY A 378 -31.86 7.43 -12.88
C GLY A 378 -31.16 7.73 -11.56
N ASN A 379 -31.38 6.94 -10.52
CA ASN A 379 -30.69 7.05 -9.23
C ASN A 379 -29.72 5.89 -9.06
N PRO A 380 -28.42 6.14 -8.84
CA PRO A 380 -27.47 5.07 -8.71
C PRO A 380 -27.59 4.35 -7.36
N GLU A 381 -27.63 3.03 -7.39
CA GLU A 381 -27.43 2.20 -6.22
C GLU A 381 -25.97 2.21 -5.81
N ILE A 382 -25.73 2.11 -4.50
CA ILE A 382 -24.39 1.93 -3.95
C ILE A 382 -24.13 0.44 -3.77
N ILE A 383 -23.09 -0.05 -4.42
CA ILE A 383 -22.65 -1.43 -4.32
C ILE A 383 -21.39 -1.47 -3.46
N ARG A 384 -21.34 -2.37 -2.48
CA ARG A 384 -20.17 -2.56 -1.61
C ARG A 384 -19.85 -4.04 -1.50
N ARG A 385 -18.55 -4.32 -1.37
CA ARG A 385 -18.07 -5.59 -0.86
C ARG A 385 -17.93 -5.49 0.65
N GLU A 386 -18.72 -6.23 1.40
CA GLU A 386 -18.65 -6.32 2.85
C GLU A 386 -18.18 -7.72 3.25
N GLY A 387 -16.93 -7.83 3.63
CA GLY A 387 -16.26 -9.12 3.82
C GLY A 387 -16.22 -9.90 2.50
N GLU A 388 -16.83 -11.09 2.48
CA GLU A 388 -16.90 -11.95 1.29
C GLU A 388 -18.25 -11.83 0.54
N GLN A 389 -19.08 -10.85 0.89
CA GLN A 389 -20.42 -10.65 0.30
C GLN A 389 -20.50 -9.34 -0.48
N ILE A 390 -21.33 -9.35 -1.52
CA ILE A 390 -21.79 -8.13 -2.21
C ILE A 390 -23.05 -7.63 -1.51
N VAL A 391 -23.10 -6.35 -1.22
CA VAL A 391 -24.26 -5.67 -0.65
C VAL A 391 -24.68 -4.52 -1.57
N ILE A 392 -25.95 -4.47 -1.93
CA ILE A 392 -26.52 -3.38 -2.73
C ILE A 392 -27.39 -2.54 -1.80
N TYR A 393 -27.09 -1.23 -1.77
CA TYR A 393 -27.85 -0.24 -1.04
C TYR A 393 -28.68 0.59 -2.02
N GLN A 394 -29.95 0.79 -1.69
CA GLN A 394 -30.86 1.69 -2.37
C GLN A 394 -31.45 2.64 -1.33
N ASP A 395 -31.38 3.94 -1.55
CA ASP A 395 -31.83 4.98 -0.60
C ASP A 395 -31.24 4.85 0.82
N GLY A 396 -30.02 4.32 0.92
CA GLY A 396 -29.31 4.11 2.19
C GLY A 396 -29.67 2.82 2.94
N GLU A 397 -30.64 2.04 2.43
CA GLU A 397 -31.07 0.76 3.00
C GLU A 397 -30.54 -0.42 2.19
N VAL A 398 -30.29 -1.54 2.87
CA VAL A 398 -29.85 -2.79 2.19
C VAL A 398 -31.00 -3.35 1.35
N ALA A 399 -30.86 -3.22 0.03
CA ALA A 399 -31.85 -3.75 -0.93
C ALA A 399 -31.57 -5.22 -1.32
N TRP A 400 -30.32 -5.63 -1.30
CA TRP A 400 -29.92 -7.01 -1.61
C TRP A 400 -28.55 -7.35 -1.04
N ARG A 401 -28.36 -8.65 -0.75
CA ARG A 401 -27.07 -9.19 -0.30
C ARG A 401 -26.83 -10.54 -0.96
N SER A 402 -25.60 -10.79 -1.38
CA SER A 402 -25.23 -12.09 -1.94
C SER A 402 -25.34 -13.21 -0.89
N PRO A 403 -25.59 -14.46 -1.32
CA PRO A 403 -25.63 -15.60 -0.41
C PRO A 403 -24.33 -15.72 0.41
N PRO A 404 -24.41 -16.06 1.71
CA PRO A 404 -23.24 -16.10 2.60
C PRO A 404 -22.21 -17.19 2.26
N GLN A 405 -22.59 -18.17 1.44
CA GLN A 405 -21.68 -19.20 0.94
C GLN A 405 -20.83 -18.75 -0.25
N TRP A 406 -21.04 -17.54 -0.78
CA TRP A 406 -20.22 -16.97 -1.82
C TRP A 406 -19.01 -16.29 -1.18
N GLN A 407 -17.83 -16.70 -1.56
CA GLN A 407 -16.61 -16.00 -1.24
C GLN A 407 -16.24 -15.12 -2.43
N VAL A 408 -16.78 -13.91 -2.44
CA VAL A 408 -16.54 -12.94 -3.51
C VAL A 408 -15.08 -12.53 -3.48
N THR A 409 -14.36 -12.80 -4.56
CA THR A 409 -12.96 -12.40 -4.70
C THR A 409 -12.86 -10.97 -5.23
N ASP A 410 -13.69 -10.64 -6.24
CA ASP A 410 -13.71 -9.30 -6.81
C ASP A 410 -14.99 -9.07 -7.61
N LEU A 411 -15.23 -7.81 -8.05
CA LEU A 411 -16.39 -7.48 -8.86
C LEU A 411 -16.14 -6.21 -9.70
N ALA A 412 -16.84 -6.11 -10.85
CA ALA A 412 -16.82 -4.97 -11.76
C ALA A 412 -18.25 -4.51 -12.08
N LEU A 413 -18.41 -3.22 -12.36
CA LEU A 413 -19.69 -2.62 -12.75
C LEU A 413 -19.69 -2.26 -14.24
N GLY A 414 -20.73 -2.59 -14.96
CA GLY A 414 -20.86 -2.27 -16.38
C GLY A 414 -22.09 -2.88 -17.03
N ASP A 415 -22.07 -2.96 -18.35
CA ASP A 415 -23.04 -3.68 -19.18
C ASP A 415 -22.32 -4.85 -19.89
N PRO A 416 -21.96 -5.91 -19.14
CA PRO A 416 -21.14 -6.99 -19.66
C PRO A 416 -21.84 -7.86 -20.71
N ASN A 417 -23.18 -7.80 -20.77
CA ASN A 417 -23.98 -8.59 -21.70
C ASN A 417 -24.54 -7.74 -22.87
N HIS A 418 -24.21 -6.44 -22.90
CA HIS A 418 -24.57 -5.45 -23.91
C HIS A 418 -26.09 -5.39 -24.16
N ASP A 419 -26.89 -5.40 -23.09
CA ASP A 419 -28.34 -5.28 -23.17
C ASP A 419 -28.84 -3.86 -22.91
N GLY A 420 -27.93 -2.90 -22.68
CA GLY A 420 -28.21 -1.49 -22.43
C GLY A 420 -28.59 -1.19 -20.99
N ARG A 421 -28.35 -2.10 -20.06
CA ARG A 421 -28.54 -1.94 -18.62
C ARG A 421 -27.27 -2.28 -17.89
N TYR A 422 -27.09 -1.63 -16.75
CA TYR A 422 -25.93 -1.90 -15.92
C TYR A 422 -26.16 -3.11 -15.01
N GLU A 423 -25.08 -3.84 -14.79
CA GLU A 423 -24.99 -5.01 -13.93
C GLU A 423 -23.73 -5.01 -13.09
N ILE A 424 -23.68 -5.96 -12.18
CA ILE A 424 -22.49 -6.35 -11.41
C ILE A 424 -21.96 -7.65 -12.02
N LEU A 425 -20.76 -7.65 -12.55
CA LEU A 425 -20.01 -8.86 -12.81
C LEU A 425 -19.18 -9.18 -11.57
N THR A 426 -19.24 -10.40 -11.09
CA THR A 426 -18.47 -10.83 -9.91
C THR A 426 -17.76 -12.14 -10.17
N ALA A 427 -16.56 -12.26 -9.60
CA ALA A 427 -15.85 -13.50 -9.41
C ALA A 427 -16.02 -13.97 -7.96
N PHE A 428 -16.31 -15.25 -7.75
CA PHE A 428 -16.37 -15.80 -6.41
C PHE A 428 -15.94 -17.27 -6.38
N ARG A 429 -15.56 -17.73 -5.19
CA ARG A 429 -15.26 -19.13 -4.90
C ARG A 429 -16.46 -19.74 -4.15
N GLN A 430 -16.83 -20.96 -4.48
CA GLN A 430 -17.90 -21.68 -3.79
C GLN A 430 -17.31 -22.72 -2.86
N THR A 431 -17.56 -22.57 -1.56
CA THR A 431 -16.94 -23.37 -0.50
C THR A 431 -17.59 -24.74 -0.25
N THR A 432 -18.64 -25.11 -1.01
CA THR A 432 -19.38 -26.36 -0.77
C THR A 432 -18.59 -27.64 -1.06
N ASP A 433 -17.46 -27.56 -1.77
CA ASP A 433 -16.55 -28.67 -1.99
C ASP A 433 -15.07 -28.22 -1.88
N PRO A 434 -14.43 -28.41 -0.73
CA PRO A 434 -13.01 -28.04 -0.54
C PRO A 434 -12.04 -28.74 -1.50
N ALA A 435 -12.45 -29.86 -2.13
CA ALA A 435 -11.63 -30.57 -3.11
C ALA A 435 -11.69 -29.92 -4.50
N ARG A 436 -12.62 -29.00 -4.71
CA ARG A 436 -12.81 -28.24 -5.95
C ARG A 436 -12.81 -26.76 -5.66
N ASN A 437 -11.63 -26.18 -5.54
CA ASN A 437 -11.46 -24.72 -5.44
C ASN A 437 -11.78 -24.08 -6.81
N THR A 438 -13.08 -24.07 -7.18
CA THR A 438 -13.53 -23.56 -8.47
C THR A 438 -14.03 -22.13 -8.33
N SER A 439 -13.58 -21.27 -9.22
CA SER A 439 -14.08 -19.91 -9.35
C SER A 439 -15.20 -19.84 -10.38
N HIS A 440 -16.16 -18.96 -10.14
CA HIS A 440 -17.32 -18.76 -11.00
C HIS A 440 -17.50 -17.26 -11.30
N PRO A 441 -17.56 -16.84 -12.58
CA PRO A 441 -18.03 -15.51 -12.93
C PRO A 441 -19.57 -15.49 -12.98
N PHE A 442 -20.19 -14.51 -12.30
CA PHE A 442 -21.64 -14.30 -12.34
C PHE A 442 -21.97 -12.87 -12.73
N VAL A 443 -23.10 -12.70 -13.42
CA VAL A 443 -23.71 -11.39 -13.72
C VAL A 443 -24.97 -11.23 -12.88
N ILE A 444 -25.03 -10.16 -12.10
CA ILE A 444 -26.12 -9.83 -11.20
C ILE A 444 -26.72 -8.51 -11.66
N GLY A 445 -28.04 -8.45 -11.79
CA GLY A 445 -28.73 -7.23 -12.19
C GLY A 445 -30.16 -7.17 -11.68
N TYR A 446 -30.82 -6.05 -11.98
CA TYR A 446 -32.21 -5.80 -11.58
C TYR A 446 -33.14 -6.10 -12.73
N ARG A 447 -33.99 -7.11 -12.58
CA ARG A 447 -34.97 -7.50 -13.59
C ARG A 447 -36.29 -7.92 -12.91
N GLY A 448 -37.41 -7.39 -13.44
CA GLY A 448 -38.74 -7.72 -12.92
C GLY A 448 -38.96 -7.31 -11.47
N GLY A 449 -38.42 -6.18 -11.04
CA GLY A 449 -38.59 -5.63 -9.70
C GLY A 449 -37.71 -6.30 -8.63
N LYS A 450 -36.64 -7.02 -9.01
CA LYS A 450 -35.78 -7.74 -8.06
C LYS A 450 -34.34 -7.82 -8.57
N TYR A 451 -33.37 -7.75 -7.62
CA TYR A 451 -31.97 -8.12 -7.86
C TYR A 451 -31.85 -9.64 -7.93
N ARG A 452 -31.15 -10.14 -8.91
CA ARG A 452 -30.97 -11.58 -9.13
C ARG A 452 -29.75 -11.87 -10.03
N VAL A 453 -29.27 -13.10 -9.96
CA VAL A 453 -28.31 -13.61 -10.93
C VAL A 453 -28.99 -13.70 -12.29
N LEU A 454 -28.48 -12.98 -13.27
CA LEU A 454 -28.93 -12.99 -14.66
C LEU A 454 -28.26 -14.10 -15.45
N TRP A 455 -26.98 -14.30 -15.17
CA TRP A 455 -26.15 -15.34 -15.76
C TRP A 455 -25.18 -15.89 -14.71
N GLY A 456 -25.07 -17.21 -14.66
CA GLY A 456 -24.13 -17.92 -13.80
C GLY A 456 -23.18 -18.74 -14.69
N GLY A 457 -21.95 -18.34 -14.73
CA GLY A 457 -20.91 -19.02 -15.49
C GLY A 457 -20.59 -20.40 -14.94
N SER A 458 -20.13 -21.29 -15.83
CA SER A 458 -19.56 -22.57 -15.41
C SER A 458 -18.28 -22.34 -14.59
N PRO A 459 -17.89 -23.32 -13.75
CA PRO A 459 -16.58 -23.26 -13.10
C PRO A 459 -15.47 -23.08 -14.13
N VAL A 460 -14.57 -22.15 -13.86
CA VAL A 460 -13.39 -21.93 -14.71
C VAL A 460 -12.20 -22.71 -14.16
N GLU A 461 -11.36 -23.20 -15.05
CA GLU A 461 -10.17 -23.99 -14.70
C GLU A 461 -9.16 -23.16 -13.89
N TYR A 462 -9.04 -21.88 -14.26
CA TYR A 462 -8.14 -20.91 -13.62
C TYR A 462 -8.96 -20.00 -12.71
N PRO A 463 -8.82 -20.10 -11.38
CA PRO A 463 -9.53 -19.24 -10.45
C PRO A 463 -9.32 -17.76 -10.73
N LEU A 464 -10.42 -16.99 -10.78
CA LEU A 464 -10.41 -15.56 -10.99
C LEU A 464 -10.08 -14.84 -9.70
N LEU A 465 -9.09 -13.94 -9.74
CA LEU A 465 -8.66 -13.15 -8.59
C LEU A 465 -9.20 -11.73 -8.65
N GLU A 466 -9.07 -11.09 -9.82
CA GLU A 466 -9.47 -9.71 -10.07
C GLU A 466 -10.22 -9.62 -11.39
N VAL A 467 -11.20 -8.74 -11.48
CA VAL A 467 -12.05 -8.57 -12.66
C VAL A 467 -12.32 -7.10 -12.96
N GLU A 468 -12.32 -6.73 -14.24
CA GLU A 468 -12.65 -5.40 -14.73
C GLU A 468 -13.43 -5.48 -16.04
N LEU A 469 -14.28 -4.47 -16.30
CA LEU A 469 -15.07 -4.35 -17.53
C LEU A 469 -14.71 -3.08 -18.29
N ALA A 470 -14.36 -3.18 -19.55
CA ALA A 470 -14.13 -2.04 -20.42
C ALA A 470 -14.28 -2.41 -21.90
N ASP A 471 -14.73 -1.45 -22.71
CA ASP A 471 -14.71 -1.52 -24.17
C ASP A 471 -13.28 -1.23 -24.65
N LEU A 472 -12.46 -2.28 -24.70
CA LEU A 472 -11.01 -2.18 -24.96
C LEU A 472 -10.68 -2.07 -26.46
N ASP A 473 -11.57 -2.47 -27.33
CA ASP A 473 -11.37 -2.42 -28.78
C ASP A 473 -12.25 -1.40 -29.51
N GLY A 474 -13.16 -0.74 -28.80
CA GLY A 474 -13.98 0.36 -29.31
C GLY A 474 -15.18 -0.11 -30.13
N ASP A 475 -15.61 -1.35 -29.99
CA ASP A 475 -16.77 -1.90 -30.70
C ASP A 475 -18.12 -1.65 -29.99
N GLY A 476 -18.07 -1.03 -28.80
CA GLY A 476 -19.24 -0.70 -27.98
C GLY A 476 -19.63 -1.81 -27.02
N THR A 477 -18.95 -2.95 -27.02
CA THR A 477 -19.17 -4.07 -26.11
C THR A 477 -18.02 -4.09 -25.08
N GLN A 478 -18.34 -4.29 -23.81
CA GLN A 478 -17.29 -4.35 -22.79
C GLN A 478 -16.68 -5.76 -22.73
N GLU A 479 -15.36 -5.83 -22.87
CA GLU A 479 -14.59 -7.02 -22.55
C GLU A 479 -14.45 -7.17 -21.04
N LEU A 480 -14.42 -8.43 -20.60
CA LEU A 480 -14.04 -8.80 -19.25
C LEU A 480 -12.52 -9.06 -19.21
N ALA A 481 -11.80 -8.19 -18.54
CA ALA A 481 -10.40 -8.39 -18.18
C ALA A 481 -10.31 -9.06 -16.82
N VAL A 482 -9.44 -10.05 -16.68
CA VAL A 482 -9.28 -10.79 -15.42
C VAL A 482 -7.81 -11.05 -15.10
N ILE A 483 -7.47 -11.02 -13.81
CA ILE A 483 -6.31 -11.73 -13.32
C ILE A 483 -6.78 -13.07 -12.78
N GLU A 484 -6.20 -14.14 -13.32
CA GLU A 484 -6.50 -15.51 -12.94
C GLU A 484 -5.24 -16.24 -12.50
N THR A 485 -5.38 -17.27 -11.67
CA THR A 485 -4.26 -18.07 -11.19
C THR A 485 -4.31 -19.49 -11.73
N SER A 486 -3.14 -20.12 -11.88
CA SER A 486 -3.08 -21.56 -12.16
C SER A 486 -3.77 -22.36 -11.04
N PRO A 487 -4.26 -23.59 -11.30
CA PRO A 487 -4.92 -24.42 -10.30
C PRO A 487 -4.07 -24.71 -9.05
N ASP A 488 -2.74 -24.70 -9.17
CA ASP A 488 -1.78 -24.85 -8.09
C ASP A 488 -1.39 -23.53 -7.42
N GLU A 489 -2.01 -22.42 -7.85
CA GLU A 489 -1.80 -21.04 -7.37
C GLU A 489 -0.35 -20.52 -7.49
N GLN A 490 0.47 -21.17 -8.34
CA GLN A 490 1.89 -20.80 -8.50
C GLN A 490 2.12 -19.73 -9.58
N GLN A 491 1.17 -19.56 -10.49
CA GLN A 491 1.31 -18.65 -11.64
C GLN A 491 0.05 -17.82 -11.82
N ARG A 492 0.22 -16.58 -12.21
CA ARG A 492 -0.90 -15.68 -12.56
C ARG A 492 -0.85 -15.30 -14.02
N TYR A 493 -2.00 -14.97 -14.57
CA TYR A 493 -2.20 -14.59 -15.95
C TYR A 493 -3.15 -13.41 -16.02
N LEU A 494 -2.89 -12.50 -16.95
CA LEU A 494 -3.88 -11.52 -17.39
C LEU A 494 -4.62 -12.12 -18.58
N SER A 495 -5.94 -12.16 -18.55
CA SER A 495 -6.76 -12.76 -19.61
C SER A 495 -7.90 -11.84 -20.02
N LEU A 496 -8.26 -11.88 -21.29
CA LEU A 496 -9.42 -11.18 -21.83
C LEU A 496 -10.47 -12.18 -22.26
N TRP A 497 -11.70 -11.86 -21.91
CA TRP A 497 -12.88 -12.65 -22.23
C TRP A 497 -13.91 -11.74 -22.91
N ARG A 498 -14.64 -12.28 -23.87
CA ARG A 498 -15.69 -11.57 -24.60
C ARG A 498 -17.04 -12.27 -24.43
N TRP A 499 -18.09 -11.47 -24.32
CA TRP A 499 -19.46 -11.94 -24.29
C TRP A 499 -19.95 -12.35 -25.68
N HIS A 500 -20.61 -13.51 -25.77
CA HIS A 500 -21.15 -14.07 -27.03
C HIS A 500 -22.69 -14.25 -26.99
N GLY A 501 -23.42 -13.45 -26.20
CA GLY A 501 -24.86 -13.51 -26.08
C GLY A 501 -25.40 -14.56 -25.10
N TRP A 502 -24.58 -15.57 -24.76
CA TRP A 502 -24.94 -16.63 -23.81
C TRP A 502 -23.87 -16.92 -22.76
N GLY A 503 -22.74 -16.25 -22.83
CA GLY A 503 -21.63 -16.38 -21.89
C GLY A 503 -20.35 -15.77 -22.39
N PHE A 504 -19.33 -15.77 -21.53
CA PHE A 504 -18.00 -15.30 -21.85
C PHE A 504 -17.13 -16.43 -22.41
N SER A 505 -16.29 -16.12 -23.41
CA SER A 505 -15.23 -17.00 -23.87
C SER A 505 -13.88 -16.27 -23.84
N LEU A 506 -12.83 -17.02 -23.55
CA LEU A 506 -11.46 -16.54 -23.53
C LEU A 506 -11.04 -16.11 -24.96
N VAL A 507 -10.61 -14.86 -25.11
CA VAL A 507 -10.09 -14.30 -26.37
C VAL A 507 -8.57 -14.29 -26.38
N TRP A 508 -7.98 -13.94 -25.24
CA TRP A 508 -6.54 -13.80 -25.11
C TRP A 508 -6.07 -14.07 -23.68
N ARG A 509 -4.88 -14.60 -23.52
CA ARG A 509 -4.19 -14.81 -22.25
C ARG A 509 -2.71 -14.44 -22.37
N SER A 510 -2.17 -13.75 -21.38
CA SER A 510 -0.76 -13.41 -21.30
C SER A 510 0.12 -14.65 -21.09
N LEU A 511 1.43 -14.48 -21.20
CA LEU A 511 2.37 -15.40 -20.56
C LEU A 511 2.21 -15.35 -19.04
N ALA A 512 2.65 -16.42 -18.36
CA ALA A 512 2.67 -16.44 -16.91
C ALA A 512 3.51 -15.28 -16.36
N GLY A 513 2.97 -14.62 -15.33
CA GLY A 513 3.61 -13.49 -14.64
C GLY A 513 3.07 -13.40 -13.21
N ASN A 514 3.55 -12.45 -12.43
CA ASN A 514 2.97 -12.18 -11.12
C ASN A 514 2.05 -10.95 -11.21
N TYR A 515 0.99 -11.09 -12.00
CA TYR A 515 0.03 -10.01 -12.22
C TYR A 515 -0.87 -9.79 -11.01
N HIS A 516 -1.09 -8.53 -10.66
CA HIS A 516 -2.04 -8.09 -9.64
C HIS A 516 -2.43 -6.63 -9.88
N ASP A 517 -3.41 -6.13 -9.12
CA ASP A 517 -3.91 -4.76 -9.20
C ASP A 517 -4.37 -4.37 -10.61
N LEU A 518 -5.32 -5.11 -11.12
CA LEU A 518 -5.94 -4.83 -12.42
C LEU A 518 -6.77 -3.55 -12.35
N VAL A 519 -6.52 -2.62 -13.27
CA VAL A 519 -7.26 -1.35 -13.39
C VAL A 519 -7.50 -1.03 -14.85
N VAL A 520 -8.68 -0.51 -15.15
CA VAL A 520 -8.99 0.11 -16.43
C VAL A 520 -8.64 1.60 -16.39
N LEU A 521 -7.71 2.01 -17.20
CA LEU A 521 -7.43 3.42 -17.44
C LEU A 521 -8.47 3.97 -18.43
N PRO A 522 -9.20 5.06 -18.10
CA PRO A 522 -10.27 5.58 -18.95
C PRO A 522 -9.74 6.02 -20.32
N ALA A 523 -10.65 6.03 -21.29
CA ALA A 523 -10.39 6.60 -22.61
C ALA A 523 -9.95 8.07 -22.48
N GLN A 524 -8.94 8.45 -23.26
CA GLN A 524 -8.51 9.84 -23.43
C GLN A 524 -8.84 10.29 -24.86
N GLU A 525 -8.74 11.60 -25.18
CA GLU A 525 -8.96 12.08 -26.55
C GLU A 525 -8.14 11.24 -27.55
N ASN A 526 -8.82 10.52 -28.42
CA ASN A 526 -8.28 9.62 -29.44
C ASN A 526 -7.58 8.33 -28.94
N LEU A 527 -7.76 7.93 -27.68
CA LEU A 527 -7.24 6.68 -27.14
C LEU A 527 -8.37 5.87 -26.49
N LEU A 528 -8.46 4.58 -26.81
CA LEU A 528 -9.35 3.62 -26.17
C LEU A 528 -8.95 3.40 -24.70
N PRO A 529 -9.84 2.88 -23.85
CA PRO A 529 -9.47 2.42 -22.51
C PRO A 529 -8.30 1.45 -22.56
N ARG A 530 -7.47 1.43 -21.54
CA ARG A 530 -6.28 0.58 -21.45
C ARG A 530 -6.29 -0.17 -20.13
N LEU A 531 -5.80 -1.39 -20.13
CA LEU A 531 -5.56 -2.14 -18.91
C LEU A 531 -4.22 -1.74 -18.30
N SER A 532 -4.18 -1.62 -17.00
CA SER A 532 -2.97 -1.48 -16.19
C SER A 532 -2.95 -2.59 -15.16
N VAL A 533 -1.82 -3.27 -15.04
CA VAL A 533 -1.58 -4.29 -14.01
C VAL A 533 -0.23 -4.07 -13.38
N SER A 534 -0.12 -4.39 -12.11
CA SER A 534 1.16 -4.46 -11.41
C SER A 534 1.82 -5.80 -11.70
N THR A 535 3.15 -5.81 -11.78
CA THR A 535 3.94 -7.03 -11.89
C THR A 535 5.08 -6.97 -10.90
N GLN A 536 5.35 -8.07 -10.19
CA GLN A 536 6.57 -8.21 -9.39
C GLN A 536 7.56 -9.08 -10.16
N PRO A 537 8.86 -8.75 -10.16
CA PRO A 537 9.85 -9.65 -10.70
C PRO A 537 9.87 -10.94 -9.87
N TYR A 538 9.76 -12.10 -10.53
CA TYR A 538 9.94 -13.39 -9.88
C TYR A 538 11.36 -13.49 -9.31
N GLN A 539 11.50 -13.63 -8.01
CA GLN A 539 12.65 -14.28 -7.41
C GLN A 539 12.22 -15.67 -6.93
N TYR A 540 12.63 -16.68 -7.69
CA TYR A 540 12.65 -18.04 -7.16
C TYR A 540 13.68 -18.10 -6.05
N ILE A 541 13.23 -18.20 -4.82
CA ILE A 541 14.06 -18.70 -3.73
C ILE A 541 13.86 -20.22 -3.73
N LYS A 542 14.94 -20.94 -4.09
CA LYS A 542 15.02 -22.39 -3.92
C LYS A 542 15.17 -22.74 -2.45
#